data_c0fcd3caa1027314eb41f5efcc265bfe
#
_entry.id   c0fcd3caa1027314eb41f5efcc265bfe
#
_cell.length_a   1.000
_cell.length_b   1.000
_cell.length_c   1.000
_cell.angle_alpha   90.00
_cell.angle_beta   90.00
_cell.angle_gamma   90.00
#
_symmetry.space_group_name_H-M   'P 1'
#
loop_
_entity.id
_entity.type
_entity.pdbx_description
1 polymer ?
#
loop_
_entity_poly.entity_id
_entity_poly.type
_entity_poly.pdbx_seq_one_letter_code
_entity_poly.pdbx_strand_id
1 'polypeptide(L)'
;MSQSTTKEKQYVARVLANDKAKAVIDELRAVNGELMFHQSGGCCDGSSPMCYQADEFRVGDSDIYLGDIHGCKFYMSRDQFAYWKHTQLTIDVTKGRGSSFSLEIPMGIRFIIRSRLFTSEELEHLFPVT
;
A
#
# COMPACT_ATOMS: atom_id res chain seq x y z
N MET A 1 -5.76 26.94 19.54
CA MET A 1 -5.42 25.56 19.72
C MET A 1 -5.27 24.87 18.40
N SER A 2 -4.11 24.37 18.18
CA SER A 2 -3.82 23.73 16.92
C SER A 2 -4.42 22.33 16.82
N GLN A 3 -4.80 21.73 17.92
CA GLN A 3 -5.27 20.36 17.91
C GLN A 3 -6.53 20.18 17.11
N SER A 4 -7.46 21.11 17.19
CA SER A 4 -8.69 20.95 16.44
C SER A 4 -8.42 20.95 14.94
N THR A 5 -7.49 21.80 14.50
CA THR A 5 -7.14 21.84 13.08
C THR A 5 -6.53 20.51 12.64
N THR A 6 -5.66 19.95 13.48
CA THR A 6 -5.04 18.68 13.19
C THR A 6 -6.09 17.59 13.06
N LYS A 7 -7.05 17.56 13.96
CA LYS A 7 -8.09 16.54 13.92
C LYS A 7 -8.92 16.64 12.66
N GLU A 8 -9.19 17.85 12.22
CA GLU A 8 -10.01 18.04 11.04
C GLU A 8 -9.34 17.52 9.78
N LYS A 9 -8.01 17.37 9.81
CA LYS A 9 -7.28 16.90 8.66
C LYS A 9 -6.98 15.41 8.70
N GLN A 10 -7.52 14.71 9.66
CA GLN A 10 -7.32 13.28 9.74
C GLN A 10 -8.30 12.56 8.84
N TYR A 11 -7.77 11.62 8.11
CA TYR A 11 -8.55 10.81 7.19
C TYR A 11 -8.46 9.35 7.57
N VAL A 12 -9.45 8.57 7.16
CA VAL A 12 -9.36 7.13 7.26
C VAL A 12 -8.41 6.67 6.17
N ALA A 13 -7.37 5.94 6.57
CA ALA A 13 -6.37 5.49 5.62
C ALA A 13 -6.94 4.45 4.68
N ARG A 14 -6.57 4.52 3.42
CA ARG A 14 -6.96 3.52 2.43
C ARG A 14 -6.02 2.33 2.45
N VAL A 15 -4.76 2.53 2.86
CA VAL A 15 -3.76 1.47 2.92
C VAL A 15 -3.07 1.52 4.27
N LEU A 16 -2.77 0.34 4.79
CA LEU A 16 -2.07 0.17 6.06
C LEU A 16 -1.08 -0.98 5.91
N ALA A 17 -0.13 -1.05 6.83
CA ALA A 17 0.78 -2.19 6.90
C ALA A 17 0.71 -2.75 8.30
N ASN A 18 0.66 -4.09 8.43
CA ASN A 18 0.71 -4.69 9.75
C ASN A 18 2.16 -4.79 10.23
N ASP A 19 2.36 -5.28 11.46
CA ASP A 19 3.68 -5.28 12.07
C ASP A 19 4.68 -6.14 11.29
N LYS A 20 4.24 -7.27 10.75
CA LYS A 20 5.11 -8.12 9.95
C LYS A 20 5.59 -7.40 8.70
N ALA A 21 4.68 -6.72 8.03
CA ALA A 21 5.03 -5.98 6.82
C ALA A 21 5.96 -4.83 7.15
N LYS A 22 5.72 -4.13 8.26
CA LYS A 22 6.59 -3.03 8.67
C LYS A 22 8.01 -3.49 8.92
N ALA A 23 8.17 -4.65 9.57
CA ALA A 23 9.50 -5.20 9.84
C ALA A 23 10.25 -5.51 8.54
N VAL A 24 9.56 -6.11 7.58
CA VAL A 24 10.17 -6.41 6.28
C VAL A 24 10.52 -5.14 5.53
N ILE A 25 9.63 -4.15 5.57
CA ILE A 25 9.90 -2.85 4.94
C ILE A 25 11.15 -2.22 5.51
N ASP A 26 11.32 -2.28 6.84
CA ASP A 26 12.52 -1.71 7.47
C ASP A 26 13.78 -2.41 6.97
N GLU A 27 13.76 -3.74 6.88
CA GLU A 27 14.91 -4.50 6.38
C GLU A 27 15.23 -4.14 4.93
N LEU A 28 14.22 -4.07 4.10
CA LEU A 28 14.42 -3.75 2.68
C LEU A 28 14.91 -2.32 2.50
N ARG A 29 14.38 -1.40 3.32
CA ARG A 29 14.78 -0.01 3.24
C ARG A 29 16.22 0.19 3.65
N ALA A 30 16.68 -0.59 4.63
CA ALA A 30 18.08 -0.52 5.07
C ALA A 30 19.04 -0.90 3.97
N VAL A 31 18.62 -1.80 3.07
CA VAL A 31 19.47 -2.27 1.98
C VAL A 31 19.29 -1.46 0.71
N ASN A 32 18.05 -1.08 0.41
CA ASN A 32 17.69 -0.51 -0.89
C ASN A 32 17.39 0.99 -0.87
N GLY A 33 17.28 1.60 0.31
CA GLY A 33 16.89 2.99 0.41
C GLY A 33 15.37 3.15 0.32
N GLU A 34 14.93 4.29 -0.15
CA GLU A 34 13.50 4.59 -0.25
C GLU A 34 12.77 3.58 -1.09
N LEU A 35 11.59 3.16 -0.62
CA LEU A 35 10.80 2.14 -1.28
C LEU A 35 9.44 2.69 -1.68
N MET A 36 8.81 2.01 -2.65
CA MET A 36 7.43 2.26 -3.02
C MET A 36 6.75 0.95 -3.35
N PHE A 37 5.43 0.97 -3.36
CA PHE A 37 4.62 -0.21 -3.68
C PHE A 37 3.70 0.10 -4.85
N HIS A 38 3.43 -0.91 -5.65
CA HIS A 38 2.50 -0.78 -6.77
C HIS A 38 1.68 -2.06 -6.92
N GLN A 39 0.37 -1.90 -6.99
CA GLN A 39 -0.55 -3.02 -7.24
C GLN A 39 -1.12 -2.85 -8.62
N SER A 40 -0.69 -3.67 -9.57
CA SER A 40 -1.12 -3.54 -10.96
C SER A 40 -2.04 -4.67 -11.42
N GLY A 41 -2.20 -5.72 -10.61
CA GLY A 41 -3.10 -6.82 -10.95
C GLY A 41 -3.68 -7.41 -9.69
N GLY A 42 -4.71 -8.26 -9.86
CA GLY A 42 -5.35 -8.92 -8.73
C GLY A 42 -6.44 -8.08 -8.12
N CYS A 43 -7.56 -8.69 -7.81
CA CYS A 43 -8.72 -7.99 -7.27
C CYS A 43 -9.23 -8.61 -5.98
N CYS A 44 -8.44 -9.48 -5.34
CA CYS A 44 -8.87 -10.25 -4.17
C CYS A 44 -7.78 -10.26 -3.12
N ASP A 45 -8.18 -10.59 -1.89
CA ASP A 45 -7.22 -10.83 -0.82
C ASP A 45 -6.19 -11.85 -1.26
N GLY A 46 -4.97 -11.68 -0.80
CA GLY A 46 -3.88 -12.56 -1.19
C GLY A 46 -3.09 -12.10 -2.39
N SER A 47 -3.56 -11.06 -3.10
CA SER A 47 -2.80 -10.46 -4.19
C SER A 47 -1.50 -9.88 -3.66
N SER A 48 -0.45 -9.91 -4.47
CA SER A 48 0.87 -9.44 -4.07
C SER A 48 1.17 -8.09 -4.72
N PRO A 49 1.19 -7.01 -3.95
CA PRO A 49 1.72 -5.75 -4.47
C PRO A 49 3.22 -5.89 -4.62
N MET A 50 3.79 -5.20 -5.60
CA MET A 50 5.21 -5.24 -5.83
C MET A 50 5.89 -4.12 -5.06
N CYS A 51 7.08 -4.43 -4.52
CA CYS A 51 7.90 -3.47 -3.80
C CYS A 51 9.10 -3.10 -4.66
N TYR A 52 9.31 -1.82 -4.88
CA TYR A 52 10.40 -1.31 -5.71
C TYR A 52 11.21 -0.27 -4.94
N GLN A 53 12.41 -0.02 -5.40
CA GLN A 53 13.10 1.20 -5.00
C GLN A 53 12.32 2.38 -5.58
N ALA A 54 12.18 3.45 -4.79
CA ALA A 54 11.25 4.52 -5.13
C ALA A 54 11.60 5.21 -6.45
N ASP A 55 12.87 5.24 -6.83
CA ASP A 55 13.29 5.91 -8.04
C ASP A 55 13.36 4.99 -9.25
N GLU A 56 13.06 3.71 -9.08
CA GLU A 56 13.14 2.75 -10.18
C GLU A 56 11.82 2.52 -10.88
N PHE A 57 10.73 2.89 -10.25
CA PHE A 57 9.42 2.72 -10.87
C PHE A 57 8.91 4.07 -11.33
N ARG A 58 8.50 4.13 -12.57
CA ARG A 58 7.98 5.38 -13.14
C ARG A 58 6.47 5.41 -12.98
N VAL A 59 6.00 6.32 -12.13
CA VAL A 59 4.57 6.50 -11.91
C VAL A 59 3.98 7.25 -13.12
N GLY A 60 2.89 6.74 -13.66
CA GLY A 60 2.25 7.33 -14.83
C GLY A 60 0.89 7.92 -14.51
N ASP A 61 0.26 8.45 -15.54
CA ASP A 61 -1.06 9.07 -15.41
C ASP A 61 -2.15 8.08 -15.05
N SER A 62 -1.94 6.80 -15.34
CA SER A 62 -2.91 5.77 -14.99
C SER A 62 -2.72 5.21 -13.59
N ASP A 63 -1.78 5.74 -12.84
CA ASP A 63 -1.54 5.28 -11.47
C ASP A 63 -2.18 6.23 -10.48
N ILE A 64 -2.72 5.66 -9.41
CA ILE A 64 -3.39 6.41 -8.36
C ILE A 64 -2.61 6.23 -7.07
N TYR A 65 -2.31 7.34 -6.40
CA TYR A 65 -1.64 7.34 -5.12
C TYR A 65 -2.68 7.17 -4.02
N LEU A 66 -2.56 6.09 -3.24
CA LEU A 66 -3.54 5.75 -2.21
C LEU A 66 -3.13 6.19 -0.81
N GLY A 67 -1.89 6.53 -0.60
CA GLY A 67 -1.36 6.91 0.70
C GLY A 67 -0.03 6.25 0.96
N ASP A 68 0.51 6.47 2.15
CA ASP A 68 1.79 5.90 2.56
C ASP A 68 1.57 4.75 3.51
N ILE A 69 2.40 3.71 3.37
CA ILE A 69 2.47 2.65 4.38
C ILE A 69 3.89 2.66 4.93
N HIS A 70 4.00 2.90 6.22
CA HIS A 70 5.29 2.88 6.91
C HIS A 70 6.34 3.73 6.17
N GLY A 71 5.91 4.90 5.67
CA GLY A 71 6.81 5.81 4.96
C GLY A 71 7.00 5.52 3.49
N CYS A 72 6.35 4.51 2.94
CA CYS A 72 6.47 4.14 1.53
C CYS A 72 5.19 4.49 0.79
N LYS A 73 5.31 5.14 -0.35
CA LYS A 73 4.14 5.48 -1.16
C LYS A 73 3.55 4.22 -1.77
N PHE A 74 2.22 4.15 -1.76
CA PHE A 74 1.50 3.01 -2.33
C PHE A 74 0.67 3.49 -3.50
N TYR A 75 0.90 2.88 -4.65
CA TYR A 75 0.18 3.21 -5.89
C TYR A 75 -0.60 2.01 -6.37
N MET A 76 -1.65 2.29 -7.14
CA MET A 76 -2.45 1.26 -7.76
C MET A 76 -2.85 1.77 -9.14
N SER A 77 -2.93 0.88 -10.13
CA SER A 77 -3.42 1.30 -11.43
C SER A 77 -4.88 1.72 -11.31
N ARG A 78 -5.31 2.65 -12.17
CA ARG A 78 -6.66 3.18 -12.12
C ARG A 78 -7.70 2.08 -12.33
N ASP A 79 -7.40 1.13 -13.21
CA ASP A 79 -8.32 0.01 -13.46
C ASP A 79 -8.47 -0.87 -12.22
N GLN A 80 -7.38 -1.09 -11.50
CA GLN A 80 -7.42 -1.89 -10.28
C GLN A 80 -8.17 -1.16 -9.18
N PHE A 81 -8.00 0.15 -9.10
CA PHE A 81 -8.63 0.94 -8.06
C PHE A 81 -10.16 0.81 -8.13
N ALA A 82 -10.71 0.62 -9.31
CA ALA A 82 -12.15 0.44 -9.45
C ALA A 82 -12.67 -0.73 -8.61
N TYR A 83 -11.85 -1.76 -8.42
CA TYR A 83 -12.23 -2.91 -7.60
C TYR A 83 -12.01 -2.69 -6.12
N TRP A 84 -11.08 -1.81 -5.75
CA TRP A 84 -10.65 -1.69 -4.35
C TRP A 84 -11.14 -0.42 -3.66
N LYS A 85 -11.79 0.47 -4.39
CA LYS A 85 -12.07 1.83 -3.87
C LYS A 85 -12.95 1.85 -2.63
N HIS A 86 -13.72 0.80 -2.38
CA HIS A 86 -14.58 0.73 -1.21
C HIS A 86 -13.98 -0.09 -0.07
N THR A 87 -12.72 -0.46 -0.18
CA THR A 87 -12.06 -1.32 0.80
C THR A 87 -10.82 -0.66 1.36
N GLN A 88 -10.53 -0.98 2.62
CA GLN A 88 -9.27 -0.64 3.24
C GLN A 88 -8.33 -1.80 3.07
N LEU A 89 -7.13 -1.53 2.59
CA LEU A 89 -6.13 -2.55 2.30
C LEU A 89 -5.10 -2.56 3.40
N THR A 90 -4.78 -3.74 3.91
CA THR A 90 -3.69 -3.92 4.87
C THR A 90 -2.66 -4.82 4.23
N ILE A 91 -1.42 -4.35 4.18
CA ILE A 91 -0.32 -5.12 3.62
C ILE A 91 0.24 -6.02 4.71
N ASP A 92 0.29 -7.29 4.39
CA ASP A 92 0.80 -8.35 5.28
C ASP A 92 1.91 -9.07 4.54
N VAL A 93 2.52 -10.05 5.17
CA VAL A 93 3.61 -10.83 4.59
C VAL A 93 3.32 -12.31 4.83
N THR A 94 3.60 -13.12 3.83
CA THR A 94 3.46 -14.57 3.98
C THR A 94 4.64 -15.24 3.28
N LYS A 95 4.86 -16.49 3.60
CA LYS A 95 5.89 -17.29 2.90
C LYS A 95 5.46 -17.52 1.47
N GLY A 96 6.44 -17.57 0.59
CA GLY A 96 6.17 -17.86 -0.81
C GLY A 96 6.90 -16.91 -1.72
N ARG A 97 6.72 -17.14 -3.02
CA ARG A 97 7.38 -16.32 -4.01
C ARG A 97 6.49 -15.15 -4.42
N GLY A 98 7.05 -13.95 -4.40
CA GLY A 98 6.32 -12.77 -4.82
C GLY A 98 6.33 -12.59 -6.33
N SER A 99 5.91 -11.42 -6.76
CA SER A 99 5.93 -11.05 -8.18
C SER A 99 7.36 -10.86 -8.65
N SER A 100 7.58 -11.03 -9.95
CA SER A 100 8.89 -11.28 -10.55
C SER A 100 10.00 -10.32 -10.19
N PHE A 101 9.75 -9.06 -9.95
CA PHE A 101 10.82 -8.10 -9.67
C PHE A 101 10.68 -7.42 -8.33
N SER A 102 9.83 -7.97 -7.47
CA SER A 102 9.62 -7.37 -6.16
C SER A 102 10.83 -7.64 -5.26
N LEU A 103 11.17 -6.65 -4.44
CA LEU A 103 12.42 -6.67 -3.69
C LEU A 103 12.50 -7.72 -2.60
N GLU A 104 11.35 -8.21 -2.11
CA GLU A 104 11.34 -9.18 -1.02
C GLU A 104 11.57 -10.62 -1.48
N ILE A 105 11.62 -10.86 -2.78
CA ILE A 105 11.72 -12.22 -3.32
C ILE A 105 12.88 -13.01 -2.73
N PRO A 106 14.11 -12.45 -2.63
CA PRO A 106 15.23 -13.24 -2.08
C PRO A 106 15.03 -13.68 -0.64
N MET A 107 14.10 -13.07 0.08
CA MET A 107 13.83 -13.43 1.46
C MET A 107 12.90 -14.64 1.59
N GLY A 108 12.38 -15.16 0.47
CA GLY A 108 11.45 -16.29 0.49
C GLY A 108 10.07 -15.97 0.97
N ILE A 109 9.69 -14.70 0.93
CA ILE A 109 8.39 -14.22 1.37
C ILE A 109 7.79 -13.34 0.29
N ARG A 110 6.52 -13.00 0.45
CA ARG A 110 5.86 -12.03 -0.42
C ARG A 110 4.94 -11.16 0.39
N PHE A 111 4.76 -9.94 -0.09
CA PHE A 111 3.72 -9.06 0.45
C PHE A 111 2.38 -9.53 -0.10
N ILE A 112 1.35 -9.43 0.72
CA ILE A 112 -0.01 -9.75 0.31
C ILE A 112 -0.95 -8.66 0.80
N ILE A 113 -2.08 -8.54 0.13
CA ILE A 113 -3.13 -7.60 0.49
C ILE A 113 -4.22 -8.35 1.23
N ARG A 114 -4.64 -7.78 2.36
CA ARG A 114 -5.85 -8.17 3.04
C ARG A 114 -6.78 -6.99 3.02
N SER A 115 -8.05 -7.22 2.81
CA SER A 115 -8.98 -6.11 2.64
C SER A 115 -10.20 -6.27 3.54
N ARG A 116 -10.83 -5.16 3.85
CA ARG A 116 -12.14 -5.12 4.47
C ARG A 116 -12.92 -3.94 3.89
N LEU A 117 -14.23 -4.06 3.86
CA LEU A 117 -15.05 -2.96 3.40
C LEU A 117 -15.00 -1.81 4.40
N PHE A 118 -15.02 -0.60 3.88
CA PHE A 118 -15.19 0.57 4.74
C PHE A 118 -16.63 0.62 5.27
N THR A 119 -16.78 1.15 6.47
CA THR A 119 -18.12 1.47 7.00
C THR A 119 -18.64 2.73 6.31
N SER A 120 -19.94 2.98 6.44
CA SER A 120 -20.53 4.18 5.86
C SER A 120 -19.87 5.44 6.41
N GLU A 121 -19.58 5.44 7.70
CA GLU A 121 -18.95 6.59 8.33
C GLU A 121 -17.53 6.79 7.79
N GLU A 122 -16.80 5.70 7.62
CA GLU A 122 -15.45 5.79 7.10
C GLU A 122 -15.41 6.32 5.67
N LEU A 123 -16.41 5.96 4.86
CA LEU A 123 -16.46 6.43 3.49
C LEU A 123 -16.55 7.94 3.38
N GLU A 124 -17.05 8.61 4.42
CA GLU A 124 -17.16 10.06 4.42
C GLU A 124 -15.85 10.76 4.74
N HIS A 125 -14.86 10.02 5.20
CA HIS A 125 -13.59 10.59 5.68
C HIS A 125 -12.37 9.95 5.05
N LEU A 126 -12.50 9.40 3.85
CA LEU A 126 -11.40 8.70 3.22
C LEU A 126 -10.28 9.63 2.80
N PHE A 127 -9.05 9.11 2.87
CA PHE A 127 -7.89 9.79 2.33
C PHE A 127 -8.12 10.07 0.85
N PRO A 128 -7.95 11.31 0.40
CA PRO A 128 -8.20 11.62 -1.02
C PRO A 128 -7.16 10.97 -1.91
N VAL A 129 -7.62 10.49 -3.07
CA VAL A 129 -6.70 9.90 -4.05
C VAL A 129 -6.29 10.95 -5.08
N THR A 130 -5.11 10.76 -5.66
CA THR A 130 -4.62 11.69 -6.68
C THR A 130 -4.04 10.96 -7.90
#